data_52dcb859a363a58cd5197127f888f100
#
_entry.id   52dcb859a363a58cd5197127f888f100
#
_cell.length_a   1.000
_cell.length_b   1.000
_cell.length_c   1.000
_cell.angle_alpha   90.00
_cell.angle_beta   90.00
_cell.angle_gamma   90.00
#
_symmetry.space_group_name_H-M   'P 1'
#
loop_
_entity.id
_entity.type
_entity.pdbx_description
1 polymer ?
#
loop_
_entity_poly.entity_id
_entity_poly.type
_entity_poly.pdbx_seq_one_letter_code
_entity_poly.pdbx_strand_id
1 'polypeptide(L)'
;SLTGQIESMTSYDPNQSAFIQVGAFKKENVSEIVAADISKKLGTRVEVRPTLVSDPVMYRILVGPEHKDQIINVIADLMGLGISDYFLTRG
;
A
#
# COMPACT_ATOMS: atom_id res chain seq x y z
N SER A 1 -12.62 7.80 1.79
CA SER A 1 -13.00 6.52 1.17
C SER A 1 -12.10 6.20 -0.02
N LEU A 2 -12.13 4.96 -0.44
CA LEU A 2 -11.37 4.53 -1.61
C LEU A 2 -11.78 5.27 -2.87
N THR A 3 -13.07 5.54 -3.04
CA THR A 3 -13.60 6.28 -4.18
C THR A 3 -12.99 7.69 -4.25
N GLY A 4 -12.96 8.41 -3.14
CA GLY A 4 -12.36 9.72 -3.09
C GLY A 4 -10.87 9.71 -3.42
N GLN A 5 -10.17 8.68 -3.01
CA GLN A 5 -8.74 8.54 -3.31
C GLN A 5 -8.50 8.24 -4.80
N ILE A 6 -9.35 7.44 -5.40
CA ILE A 6 -9.28 7.17 -6.85
C ILE A 6 -9.53 8.45 -7.63
N GLU A 7 -10.53 9.23 -7.27
CA GLU A 7 -10.81 10.52 -7.90
C GLU A 7 -9.62 11.47 -7.80
N SER A 8 -9.02 11.53 -6.62
CA SER A 8 -7.83 12.33 -6.38
C SER A 8 -6.69 11.93 -7.30
N MET A 9 -6.51 10.63 -7.52
CA MET A 9 -5.46 10.11 -8.40
C MET A 9 -5.74 10.43 -9.87
N THR A 10 -6.99 10.38 -10.32
CA THR A 10 -7.33 10.67 -11.72
C THR A 10 -7.11 12.12 -12.11
N SER A 11 -6.99 13.01 -11.13
CA SER A 11 -6.69 14.43 -11.39
C SER A 11 -5.19 14.69 -11.58
N TYR A 12 -4.36 13.68 -11.44
CA TYR A 12 -2.91 13.82 -11.55
C TYR A 12 -2.39 13.51 -12.93
N ASP A 13 -1.10 13.81 -13.09
CA ASP A 13 -0.31 13.39 -14.23
C ASP A 13 -0.49 11.89 -14.44
N PRO A 14 -0.79 11.42 -15.66
CA PRO A 14 -0.93 10.01 -15.97
C PRO A 14 0.26 9.15 -15.58
N ASN A 15 1.45 9.77 -15.44
CA ASN A 15 2.68 9.06 -15.07
C ASN A 15 2.88 8.97 -13.57
N GLN A 16 1.96 9.51 -12.77
CA GLN A 16 2.13 9.50 -11.33
C GLN A 16 1.84 8.12 -10.76
N SER A 17 2.71 7.72 -9.81
CA SER A 17 2.56 6.46 -9.11
C SER A 17 1.91 6.65 -7.76
N ALA A 18 1.36 5.58 -7.21
CA ALA A 18 0.80 5.57 -5.88
C ALA A 18 1.11 4.25 -5.20
N PHE A 19 0.98 4.25 -3.87
CA PHE A 19 1.09 3.04 -3.05
C PHE A 19 -0.30 2.56 -2.66
N ILE A 20 -0.36 1.26 -2.37
CA ILE A 20 -1.54 0.66 -1.76
C ILE A 20 -1.13 0.32 -0.32
N GLN A 21 -1.70 1.01 0.65
CA GLN A 21 -1.46 0.69 2.05
C GLN A 21 -2.37 -0.43 2.49
N VAL A 22 -1.79 -1.51 2.97
CA VAL A 22 -2.52 -2.73 3.33
C VAL A 22 -2.53 -3.01 4.82
N GLY A 23 -1.83 -2.22 5.61
CA GLY A 23 -1.83 -2.39 7.05
C GLY A 23 -0.85 -1.45 7.74
N ALA A 24 -0.91 -1.45 9.05
CA ALA A 24 0.02 -0.73 9.90
C ALA A 24 0.08 -1.42 11.26
N PHE A 25 1.28 -1.54 11.81
CA PHE A 25 1.50 -2.19 13.10
C PHE A 25 2.37 -1.30 13.99
N LYS A 26 2.24 -1.48 15.29
CA LYS A 26 3.05 -0.76 16.26
C LYS A 26 4.50 -1.24 16.27
N LYS A 27 4.74 -2.50 15.89
CA LYS A 27 6.07 -3.09 15.91
C LYS A 27 6.65 -3.15 14.50
N GLU A 28 7.82 -2.56 14.33
CA GLU A 28 8.49 -2.51 13.03
C GLU A 28 8.79 -3.91 12.50
N ASN A 29 9.29 -4.81 13.35
CA ASN A 29 9.64 -6.16 12.93
C ASN A 29 8.43 -6.94 12.42
N VAL A 30 7.24 -6.74 13.00
CA VAL A 30 6.02 -7.38 12.52
C VAL A 30 5.67 -6.86 11.12
N SER A 31 5.75 -5.55 10.93
CA SER A 31 5.49 -4.93 9.62
C SER A 31 6.47 -5.43 8.56
N GLU A 32 7.75 -5.56 8.93
CA GLU A 32 8.78 -6.06 8.00
C GLU A 32 8.50 -7.50 7.58
N ILE A 33 8.08 -8.36 8.51
CA ILE A 33 7.75 -9.75 8.22
C ILE A 33 6.55 -9.83 7.28
N VAL A 34 5.50 -9.08 7.57
CA VAL A 34 4.30 -9.06 6.72
C VAL A 34 4.63 -8.50 5.34
N ALA A 35 5.40 -7.42 5.28
CA ALA A 35 5.81 -6.82 4.00
C ALA A 35 6.62 -7.80 3.15
N ALA A 36 7.56 -8.52 3.75
CA ALA A 36 8.37 -9.50 3.05
C ALA A 36 7.52 -10.64 2.49
N ASP A 37 6.53 -11.10 3.27
CA ASP A 37 5.63 -12.17 2.84
C ASP A 37 4.78 -11.73 1.65
N ILE A 38 4.20 -10.54 1.71
CA ILE A 38 3.41 -9.99 0.61
C ILE A 38 4.28 -9.81 -0.63
N SER A 39 5.46 -9.23 -0.48
CA SER A 39 6.39 -9.00 -1.58
C SER A 39 6.73 -10.32 -2.28
N LYS A 40 6.99 -11.36 -1.51
CA LYS A 40 7.31 -12.68 -2.06
C LYS A 40 6.14 -13.27 -2.83
N LYS A 41 4.93 -13.17 -2.29
CA LYS A 41 3.73 -13.75 -2.91
C LYS A 41 3.28 -13.00 -4.16
N LEU A 42 3.41 -11.68 -4.16
CA LEU A 42 2.99 -10.86 -5.30
C LEU A 42 4.09 -10.63 -6.33
N GLY A 43 5.36 -10.81 -5.94
CA GLY A 43 6.47 -10.46 -6.81
C GLY A 43 6.56 -8.96 -7.06
N THR A 44 6.14 -8.13 -6.11
CA THR A 44 6.18 -6.69 -6.23
C THR A 44 6.87 -6.06 -5.01
N ARG A 45 7.27 -4.81 -5.17
CA ARG A 45 7.94 -4.07 -4.11
C ARG A 45 6.96 -3.73 -2.99
N VAL A 46 7.38 -3.93 -1.75
CA VAL A 46 6.61 -3.55 -0.56
C VAL A 46 7.56 -2.84 0.40
N GLU A 47 7.16 -1.66 0.86
CA GLU A 47 7.93 -0.84 1.79
C GLU A 47 7.25 -0.77 3.15
N VAL A 48 8.06 -0.58 4.18
CA VAL A 48 7.58 -0.26 5.53
C VAL A 48 8.03 1.15 5.84
N ARG A 49 7.08 2.02 6.22
CA ARG A 49 7.38 3.42 6.58
C ARG A 49 6.73 3.79 7.90
N PRO A 50 7.46 4.45 8.80
CA PRO A 50 6.86 4.92 10.04
C PRO A 50 5.93 6.11 9.80
N THR A 51 4.87 6.20 10.60
CA THR A 51 4.00 7.37 10.64
C THR A 51 4.45 8.24 11.80
N LEU A 52 5.34 9.19 11.53
CA LEU A 52 6.05 9.95 12.57
C LEU A 52 5.16 10.93 13.32
N VAL A 53 4.00 11.26 12.77
CA VAL A 53 3.07 12.20 13.38
C VAL A 53 2.02 11.54 14.27
N SER A 54 2.00 10.21 14.33
CA SER A 54 1.06 9.47 15.17
C SER A 54 1.71 9.06 16.50
N ASP A 55 0.89 8.92 17.53
CA ASP A 55 1.31 8.45 18.86
C ASP A 55 0.37 7.33 19.29
N PRO A 56 0.82 6.08 19.33
CA PRO A 56 2.19 5.61 19.03
C PRO A 56 2.54 5.67 17.55
N VAL A 57 3.84 5.61 17.26
CA VAL A 57 4.32 5.47 15.88
C VAL A 57 3.81 4.16 15.30
N MET A 58 3.25 4.22 14.11
CA MET A 58 2.80 3.05 13.38
C MET A 58 3.73 2.79 12.19
N TYR A 59 3.93 1.53 11.87
CA TYR A 59 4.78 1.12 10.74
C TYR A 59 3.86 0.63 9.63
N ARG A 60 3.73 1.46 8.60
CA ARG A 60 2.78 1.30 7.50
C ARG A 60 3.37 0.37 6.45
N ILE A 61 2.55 -0.53 5.94
CA ILE A 61 2.94 -1.45 4.87
C ILE A 61 2.39 -0.90 3.56
N LEU A 62 3.30 -0.53 2.66
CA LEU A 62 2.98 0.16 1.41
C LEU A 62 3.41 -0.71 0.23
N VAL A 63 2.44 -1.18 -0.53
CA VAL A 63 2.67 -1.97 -1.74
C VAL A 63 2.90 -1.02 -2.90
N GLY A 64 4.01 -1.18 -3.61
CA GLY A 64 4.37 -0.33 -4.72
C GLY A 64 5.68 0.44 -4.48
N PRO A 65 5.83 1.60 -5.13
CA PRO A 65 4.81 2.35 -5.87
C PRO A 65 4.42 1.68 -7.18
N GLU A 66 3.16 1.84 -7.55
CA GLU A 66 2.63 1.30 -8.79
C GLU A 66 2.08 2.42 -9.67
N HIS A 67 2.30 2.30 -10.97
CA HIS A 67 1.65 3.18 -11.93
C HIS A 67 0.14 2.96 -11.87
N LYS A 68 -0.64 4.03 -12.07
CA LYS A 68 -2.10 3.94 -11.92
C LYS A 68 -2.74 2.85 -12.80
N ASP A 69 -2.14 2.56 -13.95
CA ASP A 69 -2.65 1.52 -14.86
C ASP A 69 -2.50 0.11 -14.28
N GLN A 70 -1.60 -0.07 -13.31
CA GLN A 70 -1.32 -1.37 -12.68
C GLN A 70 -2.01 -1.54 -11.33
N ILE A 71 -2.54 -0.46 -10.76
CA ILE A 71 -3.11 -0.50 -9.41
C ILE A 71 -4.26 -1.52 -9.32
N ILE A 72 -5.14 -1.54 -10.30
CA ILE A 72 -6.28 -2.48 -10.32
C ILE A 72 -5.78 -3.92 -10.29
N ASN A 73 -4.72 -4.23 -11.04
CA ASN A 73 -4.16 -5.57 -11.09
C ASN A 73 -3.56 -5.97 -9.75
N VAL A 74 -2.84 -5.06 -9.10
CA VAL A 74 -2.24 -5.32 -7.79
C VAL A 74 -3.32 -5.49 -6.73
N ILE A 75 -4.37 -4.69 -6.77
CA ILE A 75 -5.51 -4.84 -5.87
C ILE A 75 -6.15 -6.23 -6.04
N ALA A 76 -6.34 -6.68 -7.27
CA ALA A 76 -6.90 -8.01 -7.53
C ALA A 76 -6.01 -9.10 -6.94
N ASP A 77 -4.69 -8.97 -7.08
CA ASP A 77 -3.74 -9.93 -6.51
C ASP A 77 -3.79 -9.92 -4.97
N LEU A 78 -3.89 -8.74 -4.37
CA LEU A 78 -4.04 -8.62 -2.93
C LEU A 78 -5.32 -9.29 -2.43
N MET A 79 -6.42 -9.08 -3.14
CA MET A 79 -7.69 -9.73 -2.80
C MET A 79 -7.58 -11.26 -2.89
N GLY A 80 -6.81 -11.76 -3.84
CA GLY A 80 -6.51 -13.19 -3.97
C GLY A 80 -5.75 -13.74 -2.76
N LEU A 81 -5.03 -12.89 -2.03
CA LEU A 81 -4.35 -13.26 -0.79
C LEU A 81 -5.24 -13.07 0.45
N GLY A 82 -6.49 -12.63 0.27
CA GLY A 82 -7.39 -12.35 1.38
C GLY A 82 -7.25 -10.94 1.96
N ILE A 83 -6.50 -10.07 1.30
CA ILE A 83 -6.32 -8.69 1.74
C ILE A 83 -7.35 -7.83 1.03
N SER A 84 -8.40 -7.46 1.76
CA SER A 84 -9.51 -6.68 1.22
C SER A 84 -9.66 -5.30 1.86
N ASP A 85 -8.88 -5.02 2.91
CA ASP A 85 -8.90 -3.73 3.59
C ASP A 85 -7.63 -2.96 3.24
N TYR A 86 -7.78 -1.95 2.40
CA TYR A 86 -6.65 -1.18 1.89
C TYR A 86 -7.11 0.22 1.49
N PHE A 87 -6.14 1.11 1.29
CA PHE A 87 -6.43 2.40 0.67
C PHE A 87 -5.22 2.86 -0.15
N LEU A 88 -5.48 3.77 -1.09
CA LEU A 88 -4.45 4.32 -1.94
C LEU A 88 -3.83 5.55 -1.29
N THR A 89 -2.53 5.69 -1.43
CA THR A 89 -1.78 6.80 -0.84
C THR A 89 -0.56 7.11 -1.70
N ARG A 90 -0.02 8.29 -1.54
CA ARG A 90 1.22 8.68 -2.21
C ARG A 90 2.47 8.41 -1.38
N GLY A 91 2.28 7.89 -0.22
CA GLY A 91 3.39 7.59 0.68
C GLY A 91 3.35 8.30 2.01
#